data_123d1fcd9363e82d4283e13d9d8283d0
#
_entry.id   123d1fcd9363e82d4283e13d9d8283d0
#
_cell.length_a   1.000
_cell.length_b   1.000
_cell.length_c   1.000
_cell.angle_alpha   90.00
_cell.angle_beta   90.00
_cell.angle_gamma   90.00
#
_symmetry.space_group_name_H-M   'P 1'
#
loop_
_entity.id
_entity.type
_entity.pdbx_description
1 polymer ?
#
loop_
_entity_poly.entity_id
_entity_poly.type
_entity_poly.pdbx_seq_one_letter_code
_entity_poly.pdbx_strand_id
1 'polypeptide(L)'
;GVVIRQEPVAGTNVLANTPVTLYVSSGATEVVVPNVLNIAEAQAVALIEGQGLTIGTITVVSSATVPEGVVIASDPAVGQRLPLGSVVNLTLSNGKVLVPDVRNLSVLEARNILTAATIGYTVSIEIIDSASCTGTPGSIVIEQSILPGEAAQMQNMVLYVQCVGGSTPSPSPTPTPSPTATTNG
;
A
#
# COMPACT_ATOMS: atom_id res chain seq x y z
N GLY A 1 -11.05 -41.88 -4.44
CA GLY A 1 -10.88 -43.30 -4.56
C GLY A 1 -11.33 -44.11 -3.33
N VAL A 2 -12.26 -43.63 -2.51
CA VAL A 2 -12.84 -44.41 -1.40
C VAL A 2 -14.10 -45.09 -1.87
N VAL A 3 -14.25 -46.40 -1.56
CA VAL A 3 -15.48 -47.16 -1.84
C VAL A 3 -16.58 -46.60 -0.92
N ILE A 4 -17.65 -46.09 -1.50
CA ILE A 4 -18.77 -45.47 -0.76
C ILE A 4 -19.98 -46.40 -0.64
N ARG A 5 -20.08 -47.39 -1.53
CA ARG A 5 -21.15 -48.38 -1.58
C ARG A 5 -20.71 -49.57 -2.37
N GLN A 6 -21.23 -50.74 -2.03
CA GLN A 6 -21.12 -51.96 -2.84
C GLN A 6 -22.50 -52.56 -3.08
N GLU A 7 -22.62 -53.32 -4.17
CA GLU A 7 -23.83 -54.08 -4.50
C GLU A 7 -23.40 -55.46 -5.01
N PRO A 8 -23.85 -56.54 -4.40
CA PRO A 8 -24.75 -56.64 -3.22
C PRO A 8 -24.16 -56.01 -1.94
N VAL A 9 -25.04 -55.62 -1.04
CA VAL A 9 -24.66 -54.99 0.24
C VAL A 9 -23.80 -55.94 1.07
N ALA A 10 -22.86 -55.41 1.84
CA ALA A 10 -21.99 -56.22 2.71
C ALA A 10 -22.81 -57.10 3.66
N GLY A 11 -22.42 -58.39 3.78
CA GLY A 11 -23.11 -59.38 4.59
C GLY A 11 -24.28 -60.07 3.89
N THR A 12 -24.59 -59.74 2.63
CA THR A 12 -25.62 -60.49 1.86
C THR A 12 -25.07 -61.87 1.42
N ASN A 13 -25.84 -62.93 1.66
CA ASN A 13 -25.54 -64.29 1.15
C ASN A 13 -25.84 -64.32 -0.37
N VAL A 14 -24.81 -64.53 -1.17
CA VAL A 14 -24.94 -64.63 -2.63
C VAL A 14 -24.37 -65.90 -3.16
N LEU A 15 -24.75 -66.32 -4.36
CA LEU A 15 -24.19 -67.47 -5.03
C LEU A 15 -22.72 -67.30 -5.40
N ALA A 16 -21.97 -68.34 -5.49
CA ALA A 16 -20.59 -68.35 -5.94
C ALA A 16 -20.53 -67.64 -7.34
N ASN A 17 -19.54 -66.76 -7.56
CA ASN A 17 -19.33 -65.98 -8.77
C ASN A 17 -20.37 -64.89 -9.04
N THR A 18 -21.17 -64.49 -8.04
CA THR A 18 -22.01 -63.28 -8.18
C THR A 18 -21.12 -62.04 -8.33
N PRO A 19 -21.32 -61.22 -9.37
CA PRO A 19 -20.52 -60.00 -9.54
C PRO A 19 -20.81 -58.97 -8.43
N VAL A 20 -19.75 -58.36 -7.90
CA VAL A 20 -19.85 -57.28 -6.91
C VAL A 20 -19.49 -55.97 -7.59
N THR A 21 -20.43 -55.02 -7.61
CA THR A 21 -20.20 -53.65 -8.11
C THR A 21 -19.76 -52.77 -6.97
N LEU A 22 -18.62 -52.12 -7.13
CA LEU A 22 -18.12 -51.11 -6.21
C LEU A 22 -18.40 -49.72 -6.73
N TYR A 23 -18.98 -48.89 -5.90
CA TYR A 23 -19.16 -47.44 -6.16
C TYR A 23 -18.03 -46.69 -5.44
N VAL A 24 -17.19 -46.05 -6.22
CA VAL A 24 -15.99 -45.36 -5.71
C VAL A 24 -16.22 -43.86 -5.82
N SER A 25 -15.91 -43.13 -4.74
CA SER A 25 -15.95 -41.67 -4.74
C SER A 25 -14.94 -41.11 -5.75
N SER A 26 -15.36 -40.22 -6.59
CA SER A 26 -14.48 -39.44 -7.48
C SER A 26 -13.67 -38.36 -6.75
N GLY A 27 -13.93 -38.14 -5.46
CA GLY A 27 -13.41 -37.02 -4.69
C GLY A 27 -14.28 -35.78 -4.80
N ALA A 28 -13.90 -34.75 -4.09
CA ALA A 28 -14.52 -33.43 -4.25
C ALA A 28 -14.12 -32.82 -5.61
N THR A 29 -15.07 -32.22 -6.32
CA THR A 29 -14.75 -31.44 -7.51
C THR A 29 -13.96 -30.21 -7.05
N GLU A 30 -12.75 -30.06 -7.57
CA GLU A 30 -11.91 -28.89 -7.30
C GLU A 30 -12.06 -27.86 -8.41
N VAL A 31 -12.03 -26.60 -8.03
CA VAL A 31 -12.03 -25.44 -8.93
C VAL A 31 -10.83 -24.55 -8.62
N VAL A 32 -10.42 -23.76 -9.58
CA VAL A 32 -9.27 -22.85 -9.43
C VAL A 32 -9.77 -21.46 -9.12
N VAL A 33 -9.15 -20.78 -8.15
CA VAL A 33 -9.41 -19.35 -7.87
C VAL A 33 -9.05 -18.55 -9.11
N PRO A 34 -10.02 -17.84 -9.74
CA PRO A 34 -9.78 -17.07 -10.95
C PRO A 34 -8.88 -15.86 -10.67
N ASN A 35 -8.26 -15.32 -11.73
CA ASN A 35 -7.52 -14.07 -11.57
C ASN A 35 -8.50 -12.89 -11.43
N VAL A 36 -8.57 -12.35 -10.23
CA VAL A 36 -9.44 -11.23 -9.84
C VAL A 36 -8.65 -9.98 -9.46
N LEU A 37 -7.33 -9.99 -9.62
CA LEU A 37 -6.49 -8.84 -9.27
C LEU A 37 -6.65 -7.71 -10.28
N ASN A 38 -6.65 -6.48 -9.79
CA ASN A 38 -6.77 -5.25 -10.58
C ASN A 38 -8.05 -5.12 -11.41
N ILE A 39 -9.13 -5.79 -11.01
CA ILE A 39 -10.46 -5.62 -11.59
C ILE A 39 -11.45 -5.10 -10.55
N ALA A 40 -12.55 -4.51 -11.00
CA ALA A 40 -13.60 -4.00 -10.12
C ALA A 40 -14.29 -5.12 -9.34
N GLU A 41 -14.73 -4.82 -8.11
CA GLU A 41 -15.40 -5.75 -7.20
C GLU A 41 -16.50 -6.57 -7.89
N ALA A 42 -17.42 -5.91 -8.60
CA ALA A 42 -18.55 -6.60 -9.24
C ALA A 42 -18.09 -7.65 -10.27
N GLN A 43 -17.01 -7.37 -11.00
CA GLN A 43 -16.44 -8.33 -11.97
C GLN A 43 -15.74 -9.49 -11.25
N ALA A 44 -15.04 -9.20 -10.15
CA ALA A 44 -14.36 -10.20 -9.34
C ALA A 44 -15.37 -11.17 -8.72
N VAL A 45 -16.45 -10.66 -8.16
CA VAL A 45 -17.57 -11.46 -7.60
C VAL A 45 -18.13 -12.38 -8.67
N ALA A 46 -18.50 -11.85 -9.85
CA ALA A 46 -19.05 -12.64 -10.94
C ALA A 46 -18.10 -13.74 -11.42
N LEU A 47 -16.79 -13.49 -11.45
CA LEU A 47 -15.78 -14.51 -11.83
C LEU A 47 -15.66 -15.61 -10.79
N ILE A 48 -15.63 -15.26 -9.50
CA ILE A 48 -15.51 -16.24 -8.40
C ILE A 48 -16.76 -17.12 -8.35
N GLU A 49 -17.94 -16.52 -8.38
CA GLU A 49 -19.21 -17.27 -8.36
C GLU A 49 -19.39 -18.12 -9.63
N GLY A 50 -18.95 -17.61 -10.78
CA GLY A 50 -18.95 -18.35 -12.05
C GLY A 50 -18.08 -19.61 -12.02
N GLN A 51 -17.09 -19.68 -11.14
CA GLN A 51 -16.30 -20.89 -10.89
C GLN A 51 -16.93 -21.82 -9.82
N GLY A 52 -18.07 -21.45 -9.27
CA GLY A 52 -18.73 -22.19 -8.20
C GLY A 52 -18.07 -22.03 -6.85
N LEU A 53 -17.34 -20.95 -6.64
CA LEU A 53 -16.82 -20.51 -5.35
C LEU A 53 -17.77 -19.49 -4.72
N THR A 54 -17.61 -19.22 -3.42
CA THR A 54 -18.47 -18.29 -2.67
C THR A 54 -17.64 -17.11 -2.20
N ILE A 55 -18.22 -15.90 -2.26
CA ILE A 55 -17.57 -14.72 -1.69
C ILE A 55 -17.71 -14.73 -0.17
N GLY A 56 -16.60 -14.51 0.51
CA GLY A 56 -16.52 -14.38 1.96
C GLY A 56 -16.49 -12.92 2.41
N THR A 57 -15.52 -12.61 3.26
CA THR A 57 -15.33 -11.26 3.79
C THR A 57 -14.67 -10.36 2.74
N ILE A 58 -15.21 -9.16 2.58
CA ILE A 58 -14.60 -8.10 1.79
C ILE A 58 -13.97 -7.09 2.76
N THR A 59 -12.65 -6.92 2.68
CA THR A 59 -11.89 -5.95 3.48
C THR A 59 -11.44 -4.80 2.58
N VAL A 60 -11.54 -3.58 3.07
CA VAL A 60 -11.12 -2.39 2.33
C VAL A 60 -9.89 -1.78 3.00
N VAL A 61 -8.83 -1.52 2.21
CA VAL A 61 -7.55 -0.99 2.69
C VAL A 61 -7.06 0.15 1.81
N SER A 62 -6.18 0.98 2.37
CA SER A 62 -5.53 2.05 1.61
C SER A 62 -4.52 1.48 0.62
N SER A 63 -4.47 2.06 -0.58
CA SER A 63 -3.49 1.72 -1.61
C SER A 63 -3.03 2.98 -2.34
N ALA A 64 -1.74 3.07 -2.62
CA ALA A 64 -1.17 4.21 -3.35
C ALA A 64 -1.41 4.14 -4.87
N THR A 65 -1.63 2.94 -5.40
CA THR A 65 -1.60 2.68 -6.84
C THR A 65 -2.87 2.06 -7.40
N VAL A 66 -3.66 1.39 -6.54
CA VAL A 66 -4.88 0.71 -6.98
C VAL A 66 -6.09 1.61 -6.75
N PRO A 67 -6.90 1.92 -7.77
CA PRO A 67 -8.09 2.77 -7.64
C PRO A 67 -9.11 2.22 -6.65
N GLU A 68 -10.02 3.08 -6.19
CA GLU A 68 -11.14 2.70 -5.32
C GLU A 68 -12.02 1.59 -5.94
N GLY A 69 -12.43 0.63 -5.11
CA GLY A 69 -13.30 -0.48 -5.51
C GLY A 69 -12.64 -1.56 -6.37
N VAL A 70 -11.31 -1.50 -6.53
CA VAL A 70 -10.55 -2.48 -7.30
C VAL A 70 -9.88 -3.48 -6.35
N VAL A 71 -9.85 -4.75 -6.75
CA VAL A 71 -9.29 -5.86 -5.96
C VAL A 71 -7.76 -5.76 -5.91
N ILE A 72 -7.23 -5.75 -4.70
CA ILE A 72 -5.79 -5.79 -4.40
C ILE A 72 -5.31 -7.24 -4.20
N ALA A 73 -6.10 -8.03 -3.47
CA ALA A 73 -5.73 -9.40 -3.11
C ALA A 73 -6.95 -10.29 -2.93
N SER A 74 -6.75 -11.59 -3.02
CA SER A 74 -7.74 -12.61 -2.65
C SER A 74 -7.11 -13.61 -1.69
N ASP A 75 -7.94 -14.16 -0.82
CA ASP A 75 -7.56 -15.24 0.09
C ASP A 75 -8.67 -16.31 0.10
N PRO A 76 -8.40 -17.52 -0.41
CA PRO A 76 -7.14 -18.04 -0.96
C PRO A 76 -6.64 -17.33 -2.22
N ALA A 77 -5.34 -17.43 -2.47
CA ALA A 77 -4.68 -16.70 -3.56
C ALA A 77 -5.13 -17.20 -4.95
N VAL A 78 -5.05 -16.30 -5.94
CA VAL A 78 -5.28 -16.62 -7.35
C VAL A 78 -4.50 -17.86 -7.78
N GLY A 79 -5.15 -18.78 -8.50
CA GLY A 79 -4.56 -20.01 -9.00
C GLY A 79 -4.59 -21.19 -8.03
N GLN A 80 -4.99 -21.01 -6.77
CA GLN A 80 -5.16 -22.13 -5.83
C GLN A 80 -6.34 -23.02 -6.23
N ARG A 81 -6.18 -24.31 -5.97
CA ARG A 81 -7.25 -25.31 -6.15
C ARG A 81 -8.03 -25.49 -4.86
N LEU A 82 -9.32 -25.37 -4.94
CA LEU A 82 -10.23 -25.43 -3.80
C LEU A 82 -11.40 -26.38 -4.11
N PRO A 83 -11.99 -27.01 -3.11
CA PRO A 83 -13.27 -27.70 -3.27
C PRO A 83 -14.35 -26.73 -3.77
N LEU A 84 -15.25 -27.22 -4.61
CA LEU A 84 -16.41 -26.47 -5.06
C LEU A 84 -17.20 -25.92 -3.85
N GLY A 85 -17.65 -24.68 -3.93
CA GLY A 85 -18.35 -23.98 -2.85
C GLY A 85 -17.44 -23.38 -1.77
N SER A 86 -16.10 -23.49 -1.90
CA SER A 86 -15.17 -22.86 -0.96
C SER A 86 -15.29 -21.35 -0.97
N VAL A 87 -14.99 -20.74 0.18
CA VAL A 87 -15.07 -19.30 0.40
C VAL A 87 -13.79 -18.61 -0.05
N VAL A 88 -13.92 -17.48 -0.74
CA VAL A 88 -12.82 -16.60 -1.15
C VAL A 88 -13.08 -15.20 -0.60
N ASN A 89 -12.15 -14.70 0.21
CA ASN A 89 -12.17 -13.33 0.73
C ASN A 89 -11.48 -12.39 -0.26
N LEU A 90 -11.93 -11.15 -0.31
CA LEU A 90 -11.35 -10.13 -1.18
C LEU A 90 -10.83 -8.95 -0.36
N THR A 91 -9.72 -8.39 -0.81
CA THR A 91 -9.20 -7.12 -0.30
C THR A 91 -9.30 -6.08 -1.41
N LEU A 92 -10.03 -5.01 -1.16
CA LEU A 92 -10.26 -3.91 -2.10
C LEU A 92 -9.47 -2.66 -1.70
N SER A 93 -9.21 -1.82 -2.67
CA SER A 93 -8.68 -0.48 -2.43
C SER A 93 -9.79 0.50 -2.05
N ASN A 94 -9.52 1.40 -1.09
CA ASN A 94 -10.38 2.56 -0.81
C ASN A 94 -10.01 3.79 -1.66
N GLY A 95 -9.05 3.68 -2.58
CA GLY A 95 -8.59 4.81 -3.41
C GLY A 95 -7.87 5.91 -2.64
N LYS A 96 -7.46 5.66 -1.40
CA LYS A 96 -6.80 6.64 -0.55
C LYS A 96 -5.40 6.21 -0.17
N VAL A 97 -4.59 7.18 0.21
CA VAL A 97 -3.24 6.99 0.74
C VAL A 97 -3.13 7.64 2.11
N LEU A 98 -2.25 7.11 2.95
CA LEU A 98 -1.93 7.72 4.23
C LEU A 98 -0.80 8.73 4.02
N VAL A 99 -1.11 10.01 4.16
CA VAL A 99 -0.16 11.11 4.03
C VAL A 99 0.55 11.34 5.37
N PRO A 100 1.89 11.23 5.43
CA PRO A 100 2.63 11.52 6.65
C PRO A 100 2.68 13.02 6.96
N ASP A 101 2.88 13.35 8.23
CA ASP A 101 3.17 14.72 8.65
C ASP A 101 4.67 15.00 8.46
N VAL A 102 4.97 15.96 7.60
CA VAL A 102 6.35 16.36 7.31
C VAL A 102 6.65 17.81 7.73
N ARG A 103 5.75 18.42 8.48
CA ARG A 103 5.95 19.77 9.04
C ARG A 103 7.07 19.75 10.10
N ASN A 104 7.77 20.85 10.22
CA ASN A 104 8.94 21.05 11.09
C ASN A 104 10.15 20.15 10.76
N LEU A 105 10.12 19.45 9.64
CA LEU A 105 11.26 18.68 9.14
C LEU A 105 12.06 19.48 8.11
N SER A 106 13.32 19.14 7.92
CA SER A 106 14.08 19.65 6.79
C SER A 106 13.47 19.17 5.47
N VAL A 107 13.64 19.94 4.39
CA VAL A 107 13.16 19.56 3.05
C VAL A 107 13.67 18.18 2.63
N LEU A 108 14.91 17.84 2.99
CA LEU A 108 15.50 16.55 2.66
C LEU A 108 14.81 15.40 3.41
N GLU A 109 14.58 15.55 4.72
CA GLU A 109 13.88 14.55 5.52
C GLU A 109 12.43 14.40 5.07
N ALA A 110 11.72 15.51 4.81
CA ALA A 110 10.38 15.51 4.29
C ALA A 110 10.28 14.73 2.97
N ARG A 111 11.19 14.99 2.03
CA ARG A 111 11.25 14.25 0.76
C ARG A 111 11.51 12.76 0.95
N ASN A 112 12.43 12.40 1.84
CA ASN A 112 12.74 11.01 2.13
C ASN A 112 11.52 10.27 2.69
N ILE A 113 10.80 10.87 3.64
CA ILE A 113 9.59 10.31 4.25
C ILE A 113 8.48 10.15 3.20
N LEU A 114 8.23 11.18 2.38
CA LEU A 114 7.19 11.14 1.34
C LEU A 114 7.50 10.13 0.25
N THR A 115 8.78 9.96 -0.11
CA THR A 115 9.21 8.95 -1.08
C THR A 115 9.08 7.55 -0.48
N ALA A 116 9.50 7.35 0.77
CA ALA A 116 9.39 6.06 1.47
C ALA A 116 7.94 5.62 1.70
N ALA A 117 7.03 6.57 1.92
CA ALA A 117 5.61 6.30 2.09
C ALA A 117 4.92 5.82 0.80
N THR A 118 5.58 5.91 -0.35
CA THR A 118 5.09 5.44 -1.67
C THR A 118 3.68 5.96 -2.00
N ILE A 119 3.39 7.20 -1.61
CA ILE A 119 2.03 7.78 -1.75
C ILE A 119 1.68 8.18 -3.20
N GLY A 120 2.62 8.08 -4.13
CA GLY A 120 2.41 8.38 -5.55
C GLY A 120 2.15 9.86 -5.86
N TYR A 121 2.51 10.77 -4.94
CA TYR A 121 2.32 12.21 -5.12
C TYR A 121 3.49 12.87 -5.85
N THR A 122 3.16 13.87 -6.65
CA THR A 122 4.16 14.81 -7.15
C THR A 122 4.39 15.89 -6.08
N VAL A 123 5.61 15.99 -5.58
CA VAL A 123 5.97 16.95 -4.52
C VAL A 123 6.67 18.16 -5.14
N SER A 124 6.07 19.33 -5.00
CA SER A 124 6.67 20.64 -5.31
C SER A 124 7.01 21.40 -4.03
N ILE A 125 7.96 22.32 -4.15
CA ILE A 125 8.40 23.14 -3.02
C ILE A 125 8.11 24.60 -3.38
N GLU A 126 7.42 25.29 -2.49
CA GLU A 126 7.19 26.74 -2.55
C GLU A 126 7.85 27.41 -1.36
N ILE A 127 8.65 28.42 -1.64
CA ILE A 127 9.38 29.19 -0.61
C ILE A 127 8.54 30.42 -0.27
N ILE A 128 8.05 30.49 0.98
CA ILE A 128 7.15 31.54 1.42
C ILE A 128 7.93 32.84 1.82
N ASP A 129 9.15 32.67 2.30
CA ASP A 129 9.97 33.81 2.74
C ASP A 129 11.26 33.89 1.91
N SER A 130 11.28 34.84 0.98
CA SER A 130 12.19 34.83 -0.15
C SER A 130 13.40 35.76 -0.02
N ALA A 131 13.81 36.17 1.16
CA ALA A 131 14.90 37.15 1.21
C ALA A 131 16.26 36.59 0.73
N SER A 132 16.50 35.29 0.70
CA SER A 132 17.77 34.72 0.19
C SER A 132 17.82 33.19 0.18
N CYS A 133 16.79 32.49 -0.25
CA CYS A 133 16.79 31.03 -0.23
C CYS A 133 16.95 30.40 -1.61
N THR A 134 18.10 29.92 -1.91
CA THR A 134 18.34 28.98 -3.00
C THR A 134 18.35 27.56 -2.41
N GLY A 135 17.17 26.95 -2.20
CA GLY A 135 17.02 25.51 -1.93
C GLY A 135 18.05 24.83 -1.01
N THR A 136 18.58 25.56 -0.03
CA THR A 136 19.69 25.10 0.81
C THR A 136 19.27 24.04 1.85
N PRO A 137 20.19 23.13 2.23
CA PRO A 137 19.98 22.11 3.26
C PRO A 137 19.82 22.67 4.67
N GLY A 138 18.77 23.33 4.98
CA GLY A 138 18.51 23.99 6.28
C GLY A 138 17.11 24.59 6.30
N SER A 139 16.40 24.56 5.16
CA SER A 139 15.03 25.03 5.07
C SER A 139 14.08 24.04 5.74
N ILE A 140 13.17 24.54 6.55
CA ILE A 140 12.19 23.76 7.30
C ILE A 140 10.83 23.87 6.61
N VAL A 141 10.13 22.72 6.49
CA VAL A 141 8.74 22.68 6.04
C VAL A 141 7.85 23.25 7.14
N ILE A 142 7.16 24.36 6.86
CA ILE A 142 6.23 24.97 7.81
C ILE A 142 4.79 24.51 7.58
N GLU A 143 4.45 24.18 6.34
CA GLU A 143 3.12 23.70 5.97
C GLU A 143 3.19 22.76 4.77
N GLN A 144 2.21 21.87 4.68
CA GLN A 144 1.97 20.98 3.54
C GLN A 144 0.55 21.19 3.03
N SER A 145 0.37 21.25 1.71
CA SER A 145 -0.93 21.56 1.08
C SER A 145 -1.97 20.46 1.30
N ILE A 146 -1.54 19.23 1.55
CA ILE A 146 -2.40 18.11 1.86
C ILE A 146 -2.14 17.74 3.31
N LEU A 147 -3.19 17.78 4.12
CA LEU A 147 -3.10 17.50 5.55
C LEU A 147 -2.67 16.05 5.81
N PRO A 148 -1.95 15.78 6.94
CA PRO A 148 -1.64 14.42 7.36
C PRO A 148 -2.91 13.61 7.57
N GLY A 149 -2.87 12.33 7.19
CA GLY A 149 -4.00 11.42 7.29
C GLY A 149 -4.40 10.82 5.94
N GLU A 150 -5.63 10.33 5.84
CA GLU A 150 -6.12 9.76 4.58
C GLU A 150 -6.45 10.85 3.55
N ALA A 151 -5.90 10.72 2.37
CA ALA A 151 -6.15 11.60 1.23
C ALA A 151 -6.29 10.80 -0.08
N ALA A 152 -6.90 11.42 -1.10
CA ALA A 152 -7.04 10.80 -2.41
C ALA A 152 -5.67 10.53 -3.06
N GLN A 153 -5.62 9.54 -3.93
CA GLN A 153 -4.41 9.19 -4.70
C GLN A 153 -4.03 10.26 -5.73
N MET A 154 -2.80 10.21 -6.22
CA MET A 154 -2.29 10.96 -7.38
C MET A 154 -2.50 12.48 -7.30
N GLN A 155 -2.34 13.07 -6.13
CA GLN A 155 -2.42 14.52 -5.95
C GLN A 155 -1.04 15.19 -6.06
N ASN A 156 -1.06 16.51 -6.32
CA ASN A 156 0.12 17.34 -6.21
C ASN A 156 0.22 17.88 -4.79
N MET A 157 1.31 17.60 -4.10
CA MET A 157 1.60 18.12 -2.78
C MET A 157 2.56 19.30 -2.89
N VAL A 158 2.20 20.42 -2.31
CA VAL A 158 3.09 21.57 -2.16
C VAL A 158 3.60 21.59 -0.73
N LEU A 159 4.91 21.68 -0.57
CA LEU A 159 5.56 21.94 0.71
C LEU A 159 5.92 23.43 0.78
N TYR A 160 5.36 24.12 1.75
CA TYR A 160 5.67 25.50 2.04
C TYR A 160 6.85 25.55 2.99
N VAL A 161 7.91 26.22 2.57
CA VAL A 161 9.21 26.14 3.22
C VAL A 161 9.65 27.53 3.67
N GLN A 162 10.12 27.62 4.90
CA GLN A 162 10.81 28.77 5.43
C GLN A 162 12.32 28.50 5.51
N CYS A 163 13.11 29.46 5.07
CA CYS A 163 14.55 29.38 5.21
C CYS A 163 14.97 29.68 6.64
N VAL A 164 15.69 28.77 7.25
CA VAL A 164 16.42 29.08 8.46
C VAL A 164 17.63 29.90 8.02
N GLY A 165 17.57 31.25 8.22
CA GLY A 165 18.67 32.14 7.92
C GLY A 165 19.92 31.65 8.63
N GLY A 166 20.92 31.23 7.87
CA GLY A 166 22.27 31.12 8.40
C GLY A 166 22.66 32.52 8.83
N SER A 167 22.75 32.76 10.13
CA SER A 167 23.45 33.93 10.65
C SER A 167 24.87 33.83 10.11
N THR A 168 25.16 34.59 9.05
CA THR A 168 26.55 34.91 8.72
C THR A 168 27.14 35.50 9.98
N PRO A 169 28.21 34.92 10.55
CA PRO A 169 28.88 35.61 11.65
C PRO A 169 29.24 37.00 11.17
N SER A 170 28.68 38.04 11.85
CA SER A 170 29.06 39.43 11.62
C SER A 170 30.59 39.48 11.64
N PRO A 171 31.23 40.06 10.62
CA PRO A 171 32.68 40.19 10.65
C PRO A 171 33.06 40.90 11.94
N SER A 172 33.86 40.21 12.75
CA SER A 172 34.41 40.78 13.98
C SER A 172 35.05 42.13 13.63
N PRO A 173 34.75 43.21 14.38
CA PRO A 173 35.36 44.49 14.06
C PRO A 173 36.87 44.33 14.12
N THR A 174 37.54 44.66 13.03
CA THR A 174 38.99 44.72 12.93
C THR A 174 39.53 45.62 14.06
N PRO A 175 40.43 45.19 14.92
CA PRO A 175 40.97 46.02 15.98
C PRO A 175 41.63 47.23 15.33
N THR A 176 41.17 48.43 15.69
CA THR A 176 41.76 49.72 15.31
C THR A 176 43.16 49.75 15.85
N PRO A 177 44.17 49.99 15.01
CA PRO A 177 45.54 50.10 15.53
C PRO A 177 45.64 51.25 16.53
N SER A 178 46.16 50.96 17.70
CA SER A 178 46.42 51.92 18.75
C SER A 178 47.39 52.99 18.29
N PRO A 179 47.13 54.29 18.53
CA PRO A 179 48.06 55.33 18.10
C PRO A 179 49.40 55.15 18.79
N THR A 180 50.46 55.13 17.99
CA THR A 180 51.85 55.06 18.46
C THR A 180 52.13 56.36 19.22
N ALA A 181 52.49 56.23 20.49
CA ALA A 181 52.96 57.32 21.32
C ALA A 181 54.26 57.87 20.73
N THR A 182 54.25 59.11 20.27
CA THR A 182 55.44 59.85 19.86
C THR A 182 56.12 60.34 21.14
N THR A 183 57.22 59.73 21.50
CA THR A 183 58.14 60.29 22.51
C THR A 183 58.96 61.42 21.88
N ASN A 184 58.64 62.65 22.27
CA ASN A 184 59.57 63.74 22.10
C ASN A 184 60.62 63.68 23.18
N GLY A 185 61.90 63.57 22.79
CA GLY A 185 63.06 63.85 23.58
C GLY A 185 63.78 65.10 23.08
#